data_d09b8b823c6c519668ffd12b422448c6
#
_entry.id   d09b8b823c6c519668ffd12b422448c6
#
_cell.length_a   1.000
_cell.length_b   1.000
_cell.length_c   1.000
_cell.angle_alpha   90.00
_cell.angle_beta   90.00
_cell.angle_gamma   90.00
#
_symmetry.space_group_name_H-M   'P 1'
#
loop_
_entity.id
_entity.type
_entity.pdbx_description
1 polymer ?
#
loop_
_entity_poly.entity_id
_entity_poly.type
_entity_poly.pdbx_seq_one_letter_code
_entity_poly.pdbx_strand_id
1 'polypeptide(L)'
;LDHGTTYTIIFDSVSRMSRNADEGFKDYKSLYETGINLIFLNEPLINTSIFFLTKNNLLKVSVKTGNAAVDNYFQGNITLINNLLMSLAEEQIKSAFIQSEKELTKLHSRLSQGMRESKKNGKQIGLTKGTILITEKSVKCKEIIKKHATDFGGTLSDNEVMTLCKISRNSYYKYKRELK
;
A
#
# COMPACT_ATOMS: atom_id res chain seq x y z
N LEU A 1 7.95 22.11 -5.73
CA LEU A 1 7.97 22.08 -4.26
C LEU A 1 8.70 23.32 -3.79
N ASP A 2 8.05 24.15 -2.98
CA ASP A 2 8.65 25.39 -2.43
C ASP A 2 9.91 25.04 -1.64
N HIS A 3 11.03 25.66 -2.00
CA HIS A 3 12.30 25.52 -1.32
C HIS A 3 12.23 26.16 0.08
N GLY A 4 11.84 25.36 1.08
CA GLY A 4 11.76 25.80 2.49
C GLY A 4 10.72 25.05 3.32
N THR A 5 9.82 24.29 2.73
CA THR A 5 8.80 23.55 3.46
C THR A 5 9.22 22.09 3.64
N THR A 6 9.44 21.66 4.87
CA THR A 6 9.70 20.25 5.19
C THR A 6 8.37 19.52 5.30
N TYR A 7 8.13 18.58 4.41
CA TYR A 7 6.93 17.73 4.45
C TYR A 7 7.18 16.52 5.35
N THR A 8 6.15 16.14 6.10
CA THR A 8 6.17 14.92 6.93
C THR A 8 5.01 14.03 6.53
N ILE A 9 5.31 12.77 6.19
CA ILE A 9 4.31 11.75 5.91
C ILE A 9 4.29 10.79 7.10
N ILE A 10 3.09 10.52 7.64
CA ILE A 10 2.89 9.62 8.77
C ILE A 10 2.17 8.37 8.27
N PHE A 11 2.78 7.22 8.48
CA PHE A 11 2.21 5.91 8.21
C PHE A 11 1.88 5.22 9.54
N ASP A 12 0.75 4.51 9.59
CA ASP A 12 0.43 3.63 10.71
C ASP A 12 1.47 2.51 10.84
N SER A 13 1.82 1.89 9.71
CA SER A 13 2.84 0.83 9.62
C SER A 13 3.52 0.81 8.25
N VAL A 14 4.64 0.11 8.17
CA VAL A 14 5.40 -0.12 6.92
C VAL A 14 4.52 -0.69 5.81
N SER A 15 3.58 -1.58 6.14
CA SER A 15 2.66 -2.19 5.18
C SER A 15 1.69 -1.19 4.51
N ARG A 16 1.53 0.01 5.07
CA ARG A 16 0.72 1.09 4.48
C ARG A 16 1.48 1.86 3.42
N MET A 17 2.79 1.90 3.53
CA MET A 17 3.66 2.50 2.52
C MET A 17 3.81 1.58 1.31
N SER A 18 4.19 0.33 1.51
CA SER A 18 4.32 -0.67 0.44
C SER A 18 4.04 -2.09 0.95
N ARG A 19 3.52 -2.94 0.05
CA ARG A 19 3.34 -4.37 0.28
C ARG A 19 4.51 -5.21 -0.21
N ASN A 20 5.38 -4.63 -1.02
CA ASN A 20 6.59 -5.25 -1.55
C ASN A 20 7.81 -4.64 -0.85
N ALA A 21 8.70 -5.47 -0.34
CA ALA A 21 9.84 -5.01 0.45
C ALA A 21 10.85 -4.20 -0.38
N ASP A 22 11.16 -4.65 -1.59
CA ASP A 22 12.15 -3.98 -2.43
C ASP A 22 11.64 -2.65 -2.98
N GLU A 23 10.37 -2.58 -3.37
CA GLU A 23 9.71 -1.33 -3.79
C GLU A 23 9.64 -0.34 -2.62
N GLY A 24 9.18 -0.82 -1.44
CA GLY A 24 9.05 0.02 -0.26
C GLY A 24 10.38 0.62 0.20
N PHE A 25 11.45 -0.15 0.14
CA PHE A 25 12.78 0.35 0.47
C PHE A 25 13.27 1.41 -0.54
N LYS A 26 13.02 1.21 -1.84
CA LYS A 26 13.34 2.19 -2.88
C LYS A 26 12.56 3.49 -2.69
N ASP A 27 11.25 3.38 -2.43
CA ASP A 27 10.39 4.55 -2.20
C ASP A 27 10.81 5.29 -0.93
N TYR A 28 11.12 4.57 0.16
CA TYR A 28 11.66 5.16 1.38
C TYR A 28 12.92 5.99 1.09
N LYS A 29 13.87 5.41 0.36
CA LYS A 29 15.14 6.07 0.02
C LYS A 29 14.91 7.31 -0.84
N SER A 30 14.06 7.20 -1.86
CA SER A 30 13.70 8.31 -2.74
C SER A 30 13.06 9.46 -1.97
N LEU A 31 12.09 9.18 -1.10
CA LEU A 31 11.42 10.18 -0.27
C LEU A 31 12.38 10.84 0.72
N TYR A 32 13.26 10.06 1.35
CA TYR A 32 14.29 10.57 2.22
C TYR A 32 15.28 11.51 1.48
N GLU A 33 15.71 11.14 0.27
CA GLU A 33 16.62 11.95 -0.57
C GLU A 33 15.97 13.26 -1.03
N THR A 34 14.65 13.29 -1.18
CA THR A 34 13.89 14.54 -1.47
C THR A 34 13.63 15.42 -0.25
N GLY A 35 14.12 15.02 0.94
CA GLY A 35 13.98 15.78 2.19
C GLY A 35 12.63 15.62 2.88
N ILE A 36 11.84 14.61 2.51
CA ILE A 36 10.55 14.31 3.15
C ILE A 36 10.81 13.49 4.41
N ASN A 37 10.20 13.90 5.54
CA ASN A 37 10.22 13.13 6.76
C ASN A 37 9.18 12.02 6.72
N LEU A 38 9.60 10.79 7.07
CA LEU A 38 8.71 9.64 7.21
C LEU A 38 8.64 9.22 8.68
N ILE A 39 7.41 9.06 9.18
CA ILE A 39 7.14 8.60 10.54
C ILE A 39 6.27 7.34 10.44
N PHE A 40 6.73 6.25 11.07
CA PHE A 40 6.01 4.99 11.19
C PHE A 40 5.62 4.80 12.66
N LEU A 41 4.30 4.75 12.93
CA LEU A 41 3.79 4.69 14.30
C LEU A 41 4.11 3.36 14.99
N ASN A 42 3.98 2.26 14.24
CA ASN A 42 4.24 0.91 14.77
C ASN A 42 5.71 0.49 14.70
N GLU A 43 6.50 1.09 13.81
CA GLU A 43 7.93 0.79 13.62
C GLU A 43 8.79 2.06 13.75
N PRO A 44 8.84 2.70 14.93
CA PRO A 44 9.51 4.00 15.10
C PRO A 44 11.02 3.97 14.81
N LEU A 45 11.66 2.81 14.89
CA LEU A 45 13.10 2.63 14.64
C LEU A 45 13.53 2.95 13.21
N ILE A 46 12.58 2.93 12.25
CA ILE A 46 12.86 3.24 10.85
C ILE A 46 12.41 4.65 10.44
N ASN A 47 12.00 5.48 11.40
CA ASN A 47 11.71 6.88 11.11
C ASN A 47 12.92 7.58 10.49
N THR A 48 12.71 8.43 9.51
CA THR A 48 13.81 9.16 8.84
C THR A 48 14.63 10.00 9.81
N SER A 49 14.04 10.47 10.91
CA SER A 49 14.77 11.19 11.96
C SER A 49 15.86 10.34 12.61
N ILE A 50 15.63 9.04 12.85
CA ILE A 50 16.61 8.12 13.41
C ILE A 50 17.72 7.84 12.39
N PHE A 51 17.35 7.61 11.13
CA PHE A 51 18.33 7.44 10.05
C PHE A 51 19.21 8.69 9.89
N PHE A 52 18.61 9.88 9.96
CA PHE A 52 19.32 11.16 9.93
C PHE A 52 20.29 11.32 11.12
N LEU A 53 19.84 10.94 12.33
CA LEU A 53 20.71 10.95 13.52
C LEU A 53 21.90 10.01 13.35
N THR A 54 21.69 8.79 12.82
CA THR A 54 22.77 7.85 12.51
C THR A 54 23.77 8.47 11.55
N LYS A 55 23.29 9.11 10.46
CA LYS A 55 24.14 9.80 9.49
C LYS A 55 24.92 10.98 10.10
N ASN A 56 24.32 11.71 11.02
CA ASN A 56 24.99 12.85 11.69
C ASN A 56 25.97 12.42 12.78
N ASN A 57 25.73 11.27 13.41
CA ASN A 57 26.59 10.70 14.45
C ASN A 57 27.73 9.84 13.89
N LEU A 58 27.96 9.87 12.58
CA LEU A 58 29.15 9.25 12.00
C LEU A 58 30.42 9.85 12.63
N LEU A 59 31.42 9.03 12.79
CA LEU A 59 32.69 9.43 13.41
C LEU A 59 33.38 10.51 12.57
N LYS A 60 33.43 11.72 13.08
CA LYS A 60 34.12 12.87 12.48
C LYS A 60 35.44 13.15 13.19
N VAL A 61 36.23 12.10 13.40
CA VAL A 61 37.52 12.20 14.07
C VAL A 61 38.59 12.41 13.03
N SER A 62 39.40 13.47 13.21
CA SER A 62 40.62 13.69 12.43
C SER A 62 41.81 13.41 13.36
N VAL A 63 42.52 12.33 13.11
CA VAL A 63 43.73 11.98 13.84
C VAL A 63 44.92 12.62 13.11
N LYS A 64 45.71 13.39 13.84
CA LYS A 64 46.95 14.03 13.36
C LYS A 64 48.10 13.64 14.26
N THR A 65 48.84 12.61 13.89
CA THR A 65 50.00 12.10 14.65
C THR A 65 51.31 12.71 14.17
N GLY A 66 51.31 13.45 13.07
CA GLY A 66 52.51 13.96 12.40
C GLY A 66 53.14 12.95 11.44
N ASN A 67 52.64 11.71 11.38
CA ASN A 67 53.07 10.69 10.42
C ASN A 67 51.93 10.40 9.43
N ALA A 68 52.13 10.78 8.19
CA ALA A 68 51.10 10.66 7.14
C ALA A 68 50.61 9.23 6.93
N ALA A 69 51.44 8.21 7.07
CA ALA A 69 51.06 6.80 6.93
C ALA A 69 50.09 6.36 8.04
N VAL A 70 50.40 6.79 9.29
CA VAL A 70 49.55 6.52 10.44
C VAL A 70 48.23 7.28 10.36
N ASP A 71 48.25 8.53 9.95
CA ASP A 71 47.08 9.37 9.79
C ASP A 71 46.12 8.79 8.71
N ASN A 72 46.68 8.34 7.59
CA ASN A 72 45.93 7.68 6.53
C ASN A 72 45.32 6.35 6.98
N TYR A 73 46.03 5.56 7.77
CA TYR A 73 45.52 4.31 8.34
C TYR A 73 44.30 4.57 9.23
N PHE A 74 44.41 5.51 10.18
CA PHE A 74 43.27 5.87 11.04
C PHE A 74 42.10 6.42 10.26
N GLN A 75 42.33 7.30 9.30
CA GLN A 75 41.27 7.88 8.48
C GLN A 75 40.57 6.80 7.63
N GLY A 76 41.31 5.83 7.10
CA GLY A 76 40.76 4.68 6.39
C GLY A 76 39.84 3.82 7.26
N ASN A 77 40.30 3.49 8.50
CA ASN A 77 39.48 2.73 9.44
C ASN A 77 38.19 3.49 9.85
N ILE A 78 38.28 4.80 10.11
CA ILE A 78 37.11 5.62 10.43
C ILE A 78 36.08 5.60 9.26
N THR A 79 36.56 5.71 8.02
CA THR A 79 35.70 5.63 6.82
C THR A 79 35.02 4.26 6.71
N LEU A 80 35.76 3.16 6.97
CA LEU A 80 35.18 1.80 6.94
C LEU A 80 34.12 1.62 8.03
N ILE A 81 34.37 2.10 9.26
CA ILE A 81 33.38 2.04 10.35
C ILE A 81 32.15 2.85 10.01
N ASN A 82 32.27 4.05 9.45
CA ASN A 82 31.16 4.88 9.02
C ASN A 82 30.33 4.20 7.93
N ASN A 83 30.97 3.58 6.95
CA ASN A 83 30.30 2.82 5.90
C ASN A 83 29.53 1.63 6.48
N LEU A 84 30.12 0.91 7.45
CA LEU A 84 29.44 -0.19 8.15
C LEU A 84 28.20 0.30 8.89
N LEU A 85 28.29 1.41 9.65
CA LEU A 85 27.16 1.98 10.38
C LEU A 85 26.03 2.37 9.44
N MET A 86 26.32 2.98 8.29
CA MET A 86 25.32 3.32 7.29
C MET A 86 24.69 2.09 6.67
N SER A 87 25.48 1.07 6.32
CA SER A 87 24.96 -0.19 5.78
C SER A 87 24.02 -0.90 6.77
N LEU A 88 24.35 -0.92 8.05
CA LEU A 88 23.51 -1.50 9.10
C LEU A 88 22.18 -0.73 9.24
N ALA A 89 22.22 0.59 9.17
CA ALA A 89 20.99 1.40 9.22
C ALA A 89 20.08 1.13 8.00
N GLU A 90 20.65 1.04 6.81
CA GLU A 90 19.88 0.68 5.59
C GLU A 90 19.30 -0.75 5.69
N GLU A 91 20.08 -1.70 6.21
CA GLU A 91 19.63 -3.08 6.40
C GLU A 91 18.49 -3.18 7.43
N GLN A 92 18.53 -2.38 8.48
CA GLN A 92 17.46 -2.27 9.47
C GLN A 92 16.13 -1.84 8.83
N ILE A 93 16.17 -0.81 7.98
CA ILE A 93 15.00 -0.33 7.25
C ILE A 93 14.49 -1.43 6.32
N LYS A 94 15.38 -2.01 5.51
CA LYS A 94 15.02 -3.10 4.58
C LYS A 94 14.43 -4.30 5.31
N SER A 95 14.98 -4.67 6.47
CA SER A 95 14.47 -5.77 7.29
C SER A 95 13.05 -5.53 7.77
N ALA A 96 12.69 -4.30 8.15
CA ALA A 96 11.33 -3.94 8.55
C ALA A 96 10.32 -4.17 7.40
N PHE A 97 10.66 -3.77 6.17
CA PHE A 97 9.82 -4.04 4.99
C PHE A 97 9.68 -5.54 4.70
N ILE A 98 10.78 -6.30 4.77
CA ILE A 98 10.76 -7.76 4.58
C ILE A 98 9.90 -8.45 5.64
N GLN A 99 10.00 -8.01 6.89
CA GLN A 99 9.18 -8.57 7.97
C GLN A 99 7.70 -8.29 7.74
N SER A 100 7.35 -7.07 7.38
CA SER A 100 5.98 -6.67 7.06
C SER A 100 5.38 -7.50 5.90
N GLU A 101 6.13 -7.71 4.83
CA GLU A 101 5.72 -8.57 3.70
C GLU A 101 5.49 -10.03 4.14
N LYS A 102 6.40 -10.57 4.96
CA LYS A 102 6.25 -11.93 5.52
C LYS A 102 5.02 -12.06 6.41
N GLU A 103 4.70 -11.05 7.20
CA GLU A 103 3.51 -11.05 8.06
C GLU A 103 2.22 -11.04 7.24
N LEU A 104 2.14 -10.23 6.18
CA LEU A 104 1.02 -10.23 5.25
C LEU A 104 0.86 -11.59 4.57
N THR A 105 1.94 -12.19 4.10
CA THR A 105 1.93 -13.52 3.46
C THR A 105 1.43 -14.61 4.43
N LYS A 106 1.91 -14.58 5.68
CA LYS A 106 1.45 -15.50 6.74
C LYS A 106 -0.03 -15.30 7.05
N LEU A 107 -0.51 -14.05 7.12
CA LEU A 107 -1.93 -13.73 7.34
C LEU A 107 -2.80 -14.28 6.20
N HIS A 108 -2.42 -14.04 4.94
CA HIS A 108 -3.12 -14.60 3.78
C HIS A 108 -3.18 -16.14 3.79
N SER A 109 -2.06 -16.78 4.14
CA SER A 109 -2.00 -18.25 4.27
C SER A 109 -2.95 -18.76 5.35
N ARG A 110 -2.95 -18.16 6.55
CA ARG A 110 -3.85 -18.53 7.65
C ARG A 110 -5.32 -18.32 7.28
N LEU A 111 -5.66 -17.20 6.65
CA LEU A 111 -7.02 -16.93 6.17
C LEU A 111 -7.47 -17.97 5.14
N SER A 112 -6.62 -18.28 4.15
CA SER A 112 -6.90 -19.30 3.15
C SER A 112 -7.11 -20.68 3.77
N GLN A 113 -6.25 -21.06 4.73
CA GLN A 113 -6.39 -22.31 5.46
C GLN A 113 -7.69 -22.34 6.27
N GLY A 114 -8.01 -21.27 7.02
CA GLY A 114 -9.24 -21.16 7.79
C GLY A 114 -10.49 -21.28 6.91
N MET A 115 -10.49 -20.66 5.73
CA MET A 115 -11.58 -20.82 4.76
C MET A 115 -11.71 -22.26 4.26
N ARG A 116 -10.59 -22.94 3.95
CA ARG A 116 -10.61 -24.34 3.52
C ARG A 116 -11.17 -25.27 4.60
N GLU A 117 -10.73 -25.08 5.86
CA GLU A 117 -11.24 -25.84 7.02
C GLU A 117 -12.73 -25.57 7.24
N SER A 118 -13.17 -24.33 7.20
CA SER A 118 -14.59 -23.97 7.32
C SER A 118 -15.43 -24.62 6.23
N LYS A 119 -14.93 -24.66 4.99
CA LYS A 119 -15.59 -25.32 3.87
C LYS A 119 -15.67 -26.84 4.06
N LYS A 120 -14.59 -27.49 4.56
CA LYS A 120 -14.61 -28.94 4.89
C LYS A 120 -15.65 -29.26 5.98
N ASN A 121 -15.80 -28.36 6.96
CA ASN A 121 -16.78 -28.49 8.03
C ASN A 121 -18.22 -28.10 7.64
N GLY A 122 -18.50 -27.98 6.32
CA GLY A 122 -19.83 -27.67 5.78
C GLY A 122 -20.30 -26.22 5.98
N LYS A 123 -19.45 -25.31 6.46
CA LYS A 123 -19.83 -23.90 6.61
C LYS A 123 -19.84 -23.22 5.24
N GLN A 124 -20.92 -22.51 4.97
CA GLN A 124 -21.05 -21.67 3.78
C GLN A 124 -20.02 -20.53 3.80
N ILE A 125 -19.19 -20.43 2.78
CA ILE A 125 -18.23 -19.34 2.59
C ILE A 125 -18.64 -18.55 1.35
N GLY A 126 -18.97 -17.28 1.54
CA GLY A 126 -19.47 -16.42 0.46
C GLY A 126 -20.94 -16.62 0.15
N LEU A 127 -21.38 -16.06 -0.96
CA LEU A 127 -22.77 -16.16 -1.43
C LEU A 127 -23.07 -17.56 -1.98
N THR A 128 -24.25 -18.08 -1.68
CA THR A 128 -24.77 -19.33 -2.27
C THR A 128 -24.87 -19.18 -3.78
N LYS A 129 -24.52 -20.24 -4.52
CA LYS A 129 -24.69 -20.26 -5.98
C LYS A 129 -26.15 -20.00 -6.32
N GLY A 130 -26.41 -18.99 -7.15
CA GLY A 130 -27.75 -18.58 -7.54
C GLY A 130 -28.37 -17.46 -6.69
N THR A 131 -27.69 -16.98 -5.64
CA THR A 131 -28.18 -15.81 -4.90
C THR A 131 -28.07 -14.56 -5.75
N ILE A 132 -29.20 -13.91 -5.99
CA ILE A 132 -29.28 -12.63 -6.69
C ILE A 132 -29.11 -11.51 -5.64
N LEU A 133 -28.04 -10.74 -5.77
CA LEU A 133 -27.86 -9.54 -4.94
C LEU A 133 -28.81 -8.44 -5.41
N ILE A 134 -29.77 -8.12 -4.57
CA ILE A 134 -30.67 -6.98 -4.77
C ILE A 134 -30.03 -5.76 -4.11
N THR A 135 -29.54 -4.83 -4.91
CA THR A 135 -28.99 -3.56 -4.43
C THR A 135 -30.03 -2.45 -4.61
N GLU A 136 -30.00 -1.41 -3.77
CA GLU A 136 -30.89 -0.24 -3.94
C GLU A 136 -30.81 0.35 -5.35
N LYS A 137 -29.59 0.40 -5.92
CA LYS A 137 -29.39 0.85 -7.30
C LYS A 137 -30.12 -0.03 -8.30
N SER A 138 -30.11 -1.37 -8.11
CA SER A 138 -30.81 -2.29 -9.02
C SER A 138 -32.33 -2.12 -8.95
N VAL A 139 -32.88 -1.88 -7.75
CA VAL A 139 -34.31 -1.63 -7.57
C VAL A 139 -34.74 -0.34 -8.27
N LYS A 140 -34.05 0.76 -7.97
CA LYS A 140 -34.32 2.07 -8.61
C LYS A 140 -34.18 2.01 -10.13
N CYS A 141 -33.14 1.35 -10.64
CA CYS A 141 -32.96 1.19 -12.08
C CYS A 141 -34.09 0.36 -12.73
N LYS A 142 -34.55 -0.70 -12.09
CA LYS A 142 -35.67 -1.51 -12.59
C LYS A 142 -36.97 -0.72 -12.63
N GLU A 143 -37.26 0.12 -11.66
CA GLU A 143 -38.41 1.02 -11.66
C GLU A 143 -38.34 2.03 -12.80
N ILE A 144 -37.16 2.64 -13.02
CA ILE A 144 -36.96 3.57 -14.14
C ILE A 144 -37.13 2.87 -15.49
N ILE A 145 -36.57 1.66 -15.66
CA ILE A 145 -36.70 0.85 -16.87
C ILE A 145 -38.20 0.56 -17.14
N LYS A 146 -38.91 0.08 -16.12
CA LYS A 146 -40.34 -0.25 -16.22
C LYS A 146 -41.21 0.96 -16.59
N LYS A 147 -40.81 2.15 -16.08
CA LYS A 147 -41.59 3.38 -16.31
C LYS A 147 -41.31 4.05 -17.66
N HIS A 148 -40.07 3.98 -18.14
CA HIS A 148 -39.63 4.82 -19.25
C HIS A 148 -39.20 4.09 -20.52
N ALA A 149 -38.86 2.80 -20.45
CA ALA A 149 -38.38 2.06 -21.61
C ALA A 149 -39.55 1.72 -22.57
N THR A 150 -39.33 1.85 -23.88
CA THR A 150 -40.29 1.56 -24.93
C THR A 150 -40.89 0.15 -24.84
N ASP A 151 -40.13 -0.85 -24.47
CA ASP A 151 -40.60 -2.24 -24.28
C ASP A 151 -41.69 -2.40 -23.20
N PHE A 152 -41.79 -1.45 -22.28
CA PHE A 152 -42.77 -1.44 -21.19
C PHE A 152 -43.80 -0.30 -21.32
N GLY A 153 -43.94 0.26 -22.54
CA GLY A 153 -44.90 1.33 -22.83
C GLY A 153 -44.40 2.75 -22.50
N GLY A 154 -43.13 2.91 -22.21
CA GLY A 154 -42.47 4.21 -22.05
C GLY A 154 -42.09 4.85 -23.38
N THR A 155 -41.51 6.05 -23.34
CA THR A 155 -41.15 6.85 -24.50
C THR A 155 -39.64 6.90 -24.79
N LEU A 156 -38.79 6.43 -23.87
CA LEU A 156 -37.35 6.53 -24.00
C LEU A 156 -36.72 5.28 -24.65
N SER A 157 -35.75 5.53 -25.50
CA SER A 157 -34.92 4.47 -26.10
C SER A 157 -34.01 3.78 -25.05
N ASP A 158 -33.56 2.57 -25.35
CA ASP A 158 -32.67 1.80 -24.47
C ASP A 158 -31.41 2.60 -24.05
N ASN A 159 -30.83 3.38 -24.98
CA ASN A 159 -29.66 4.20 -24.72
C ASN A 159 -29.92 5.35 -23.73
N GLU A 160 -31.06 6.01 -23.89
CA GLU A 160 -31.46 7.09 -22.99
C GLU A 160 -31.75 6.58 -21.59
N VAL A 161 -32.41 5.43 -21.46
CA VAL A 161 -32.65 4.80 -20.15
C VAL A 161 -31.36 4.34 -19.52
N MET A 162 -30.42 3.78 -20.28
CA MET A 162 -29.10 3.42 -19.76
C MET A 162 -28.34 4.65 -19.21
N THR A 163 -28.40 5.76 -19.91
CA THR A 163 -27.80 7.04 -19.50
C THR A 163 -28.47 7.58 -18.23
N LEU A 164 -29.80 7.55 -18.17
CA LEU A 164 -30.56 7.99 -17.00
C LEU A 164 -30.26 7.16 -15.75
N CYS A 165 -30.11 5.85 -15.87
CA CYS A 165 -29.78 4.94 -14.78
C CYS A 165 -28.27 4.92 -14.44
N LYS A 166 -27.41 5.49 -15.28
CA LYS A 166 -25.94 5.42 -15.18
C LYS A 166 -25.46 3.97 -15.01
N ILE A 167 -25.91 3.07 -15.87
CA ILE A 167 -25.55 1.64 -15.86
C ILE A 167 -25.00 1.21 -17.21
N SER A 168 -24.19 0.14 -17.19
CA SER A 168 -23.64 -0.46 -18.40
C SER A 168 -24.74 -1.20 -19.19
N ARG A 169 -24.50 -1.38 -20.50
CA ARG A 169 -25.39 -2.12 -21.40
C ARG A 169 -25.70 -3.54 -20.86
N ASN A 170 -24.70 -4.25 -20.35
CA ASN A 170 -24.90 -5.59 -19.81
C ASN A 170 -25.84 -5.60 -18.60
N SER A 171 -25.69 -4.62 -17.69
CA SER A 171 -26.58 -4.48 -16.53
C SER A 171 -27.99 -4.12 -16.93
N TYR A 172 -28.15 -3.24 -17.93
CA TYR A 172 -29.44 -2.83 -18.45
C TYR A 172 -30.24 -4.02 -19.01
N TYR A 173 -29.62 -4.79 -19.94
CA TYR A 173 -30.31 -5.95 -20.53
C TYR A 173 -30.51 -7.11 -19.53
N LYS A 174 -29.68 -7.22 -18.50
CA LYS A 174 -29.91 -8.13 -17.37
C LYS A 174 -31.19 -7.73 -16.64
N TYR A 175 -31.33 -6.46 -16.24
CA TYR A 175 -32.51 -5.98 -15.51
C TYR A 175 -33.76 -6.04 -16.38
N LYS A 176 -33.66 -5.74 -17.68
CA LYS A 176 -34.77 -5.83 -18.64
C LYS A 176 -35.30 -7.26 -18.77
N ARG A 177 -34.41 -8.27 -18.75
CA ARG A 177 -34.79 -9.71 -18.75
C ARG A 177 -35.44 -10.13 -17.43
N GLU A 178 -35.01 -9.59 -16.31
CA GLU A 178 -35.59 -9.88 -14.99
C GLU A 178 -36.98 -9.22 -14.79
N LEU A 179 -37.36 -8.26 -15.64
CA LEU A 179 -38.66 -7.56 -15.61
C LEU A 179 -39.70 -8.14 -16.58
N LYS A 180 -39.26 -8.91 -17.60
CA LYS A 180 -40.11 -9.66 -18.51
C LYS A 180 -40.50 -11.00 -17.87
#